data_1958904b44cb012779987504d3072cc1
#
_entry.id   1958904b44cb012779987504d3072cc1
#
_cell.length_a   1.000
_cell.length_b   1.000
_cell.length_c   1.000
_cell.angle_alpha   90.00
_cell.angle_beta   90.00
_cell.angle_gamma   90.00
#
_symmetry.space_group_name_H-M   'P 1'
#
loop_
_entity.id
_entity.type
_entity.pdbx_description
1 polymer ?
#
loop_
_entity_poly.entity_id
_entity_poly.type
_entity_poly.pdbx_seq_one_letter_code
_entity_poly.pdbx_strand_id
1 'polypeptide(L)'
;MVAKGLDFPHVTLVGVLSADLSLNFPDIRSSERTFQLLTQVAGRSGRGEKEGRVIIQSYDPTHFAITAAQNHDYLGFFRQEISFRRSLGYPPFRHLTRILASGPQQEAKEAVEGIYHFLLQQGLPAEDLLGPAPAPIGRIQGRYRWQILIKSTGSMADICRALPPVQPVVQVTVDIDPLFLL
;
A
#
# COMPACT_ATOMS: atom_id res chain seq x y z
N MET A 1 -4.57 13.10 14.97
CA MET A 1 -5.43 12.79 13.80
C MET A 1 -6.88 12.65 14.28
N VAL A 2 -7.76 13.57 13.87
CA VAL A 2 -9.16 13.69 14.37
C VAL A 2 -10.16 12.88 13.53
N ALA A 3 -9.67 11.99 12.63
CA ALA A 3 -10.53 11.29 11.67
C ALA A 3 -11.37 10.14 12.26
N LYS A 4 -11.00 9.56 13.39
CA LYS A 4 -11.72 8.44 14.01
C LYS A 4 -12.23 8.79 15.41
N GLY A 5 -13.51 8.55 15.66
CA GLY A 5 -14.09 8.44 17.00
C GLY A 5 -14.39 9.76 17.74
N LEU A 6 -14.03 10.91 17.20
CA LEU A 6 -14.34 12.20 17.82
C LEU A 6 -15.54 12.84 17.10
N ASP A 7 -16.57 13.15 17.85
CA ASP A 7 -17.74 13.88 17.36
C ASP A 7 -17.75 15.27 18.01
N PHE A 8 -17.56 16.30 17.18
CA PHE A 8 -17.60 17.70 17.64
C PHE A 8 -18.79 18.38 16.96
N PRO A 9 -19.90 18.60 17.69
CA PRO A 9 -21.15 19.08 17.07
C PRO A 9 -21.08 20.50 16.50
N HIS A 10 -20.05 21.28 16.82
CA HIS A 10 -19.91 22.69 16.41
C HIS A 10 -18.72 22.94 15.47
N VAL A 11 -18.17 21.90 14.81
CA VAL A 11 -17.06 22.07 13.86
C VAL A 11 -17.59 22.62 12.55
N THR A 12 -17.17 23.85 12.23
CA THR A 12 -17.51 24.54 10.99
C THR A 12 -16.36 24.52 9.98
N LEU A 13 -15.12 24.19 10.39
CA LEU A 13 -13.95 24.11 9.53
C LEU A 13 -13.11 22.90 9.87
N VAL A 14 -12.76 22.13 8.84
CA VAL A 14 -11.80 21.03 8.94
C VAL A 14 -10.69 21.26 7.92
N GLY A 15 -9.43 21.22 8.39
CA GLY A 15 -8.23 21.30 7.56
C GLY A 15 -7.55 19.95 7.41
N VAL A 16 -7.26 19.54 6.18
CA VAL A 16 -6.39 18.40 5.87
C VAL A 16 -5.05 18.96 5.42
N LEU A 17 -4.03 18.84 6.26
CA LEU A 17 -2.67 19.27 5.95
C LEU A 17 -1.94 18.14 5.23
N SER A 18 -1.46 18.41 4.00
CA SER A 18 -0.68 17.48 3.20
C SER A 18 -1.39 16.13 2.94
N ALA A 19 -2.40 16.12 2.09
CA ALA A 19 -3.05 14.90 1.59
C ALA A 19 -2.03 13.98 0.87
N ASP A 20 -0.96 14.55 0.34
CA ASP A 20 0.13 13.87 -0.36
C ASP A 20 0.86 12.83 0.49
N LEU A 21 0.95 13.01 1.79
CA LEU A 21 1.57 12.02 2.68
C LEU A 21 0.86 10.67 2.62
N SER A 22 -0.45 10.68 2.44
CA SER A 22 -1.25 9.47 2.30
C SER A 22 -1.18 8.91 0.88
N LEU A 23 -1.17 9.77 -0.14
CA LEU A 23 -1.08 9.39 -1.56
C LEU A 23 0.27 8.79 -1.92
N ASN A 24 1.36 9.40 -1.44
CA ASN A 24 2.73 8.96 -1.74
C ASN A 24 3.20 7.80 -0.85
N PHE A 25 2.31 7.28 -0.03
CA PHE A 25 2.63 6.11 0.78
C PHE A 25 2.86 4.91 -0.14
N PRO A 26 3.97 4.16 0.01
CA PRO A 26 4.31 3.05 -0.89
C PRO A 26 3.45 1.81 -0.63
N ASP A 27 2.18 1.91 -0.96
CA ASP A 27 1.18 0.86 -0.81
C ASP A 27 0.18 0.94 -1.98
N ILE A 28 -0.20 -0.20 -2.53
CA ILE A 28 -1.15 -0.29 -3.65
C ILE A 28 -2.54 0.30 -3.34
N ARG A 29 -2.84 0.52 -2.06
CA ARG A 29 -4.11 1.08 -1.57
C ARG A 29 -4.00 2.53 -1.13
N SER A 30 -2.91 3.21 -1.43
CA SER A 30 -2.69 4.60 -0.98
C SER A 30 -3.77 5.55 -1.48
N SER A 31 -4.16 5.47 -2.74
CA SER A 31 -5.25 6.27 -3.31
C SER A 31 -6.61 5.96 -2.68
N GLU A 32 -6.92 4.67 -2.49
CA GLU A 32 -8.16 4.22 -1.83
C GLU A 32 -8.25 4.74 -0.39
N ARG A 33 -7.17 4.59 0.38
CA ARG A 33 -7.11 5.10 1.76
C ARG A 33 -7.22 6.60 1.84
N THR A 34 -6.60 7.31 0.91
CA THR A 34 -6.70 8.77 0.84
C THR A 34 -8.12 9.20 0.53
N PHE A 35 -8.76 8.60 -0.48
CA PHE A 35 -10.16 8.87 -0.80
C PHE A 35 -11.07 8.63 0.40
N GLN A 36 -10.94 7.46 1.07
CA GLN A 36 -11.72 7.12 2.26
C GLN A 36 -11.51 8.12 3.41
N LEU A 37 -10.25 8.49 3.66
CA LEU A 37 -9.91 9.47 4.70
C LEU A 37 -10.53 10.83 4.41
N LEU A 38 -10.38 11.34 3.19
CA LEU A 38 -10.90 12.64 2.78
C LEU A 38 -12.43 12.67 2.85
N THR A 39 -13.10 11.63 2.37
CA THR A 39 -14.56 11.50 2.44
C THR A 39 -15.05 11.44 3.89
N GLN A 40 -14.34 10.69 4.77
CA GLN A 40 -14.67 10.61 6.18
C GLN A 40 -14.51 11.97 6.88
N VAL A 41 -13.46 12.70 6.55
CA VAL A 41 -13.19 14.04 7.10
C VAL A 41 -14.24 15.04 6.60
N ALA A 42 -14.61 14.98 5.33
CA ALA A 42 -15.66 15.83 4.75
C ALA A 42 -17.01 15.65 5.49
N GLY A 43 -17.36 14.43 5.85
CA GLY A 43 -18.56 14.12 6.63
C GLY A 43 -18.53 14.56 8.10
N ARG A 44 -17.44 15.19 8.59
CA ARG A 44 -17.33 15.71 9.96
C ARG A 44 -17.66 17.19 10.08
N SER A 45 -17.61 17.95 8.98
CA SER A 45 -18.00 19.36 8.97
C SER A 45 -19.51 19.49 8.71
N GLY A 46 -20.15 20.49 9.34
CA GLY A 46 -21.56 20.82 9.06
C GLY A 46 -22.62 19.89 9.64
N ARG A 47 -22.36 19.25 10.79
CA ARG A 47 -23.36 18.43 11.52
C ARG A 47 -24.34 19.26 12.38
N GLY A 48 -24.26 20.57 12.38
CA GLY A 48 -25.18 21.47 13.09
C GLY A 48 -25.96 22.35 12.12
N GLU A 49 -26.57 23.40 12.63
CA GLU A 49 -27.30 24.39 11.85
C GLU A 49 -26.39 25.26 10.94
N LYS A 50 -25.06 25.15 11.12
CA LYS A 50 -24.07 25.92 10.37
C LYS A 50 -23.42 25.06 9.29
N GLU A 51 -23.29 25.61 8.09
CA GLU A 51 -22.55 24.99 7.01
C GLU A 51 -21.08 24.76 7.40
N GLY A 52 -20.58 23.55 7.13
CA GLY A 52 -19.20 23.18 7.37
C GLY A 52 -18.34 23.33 6.11
N ARG A 53 -17.09 23.74 6.31
CA ARG A 53 -16.09 23.82 5.24
C ARG A 53 -14.96 22.83 5.47
N VAL A 54 -14.45 22.23 4.37
CA VAL A 54 -13.25 21.39 4.39
C VAL A 54 -12.22 22.02 3.45
N ILE A 55 -11.02 22.23 3.96
CA ILE A 55 -9.88 22.69 3.17
C ILE A 55 -8.86 21.56 3.08
N ILE A 56 -8.51 21.17 1.87
CA ILE A 56 -7.52 20.12 1.60
C ILE A 56 -6.29 20.79 0.99
N GLN A 57 -5.15 20.64 1.65
CA GLN A 57 -3.87 21.08 1.13
C GLN A 57 -3.16 19.91 0.46
N SER A 58 -2.71 20.10 -0.79
CA SER A 58 -1.98 19.10 -1.57
C SER A 58 -1.05 19.79 -2.58
N TYR A 59 0.07 19.14 -2.91
CA TYR A 59 0.94 19.52 -4.04
C TYR A 59 0.35 19.10 -5.38
N ASP A 60 -0.48 18.03 -5.40
CA ASP A 60 -1.24 17.59 -6.57
C ASP A 60 -2.75 17.60 -6.26
N PRO A 61 -3.41 18.78 -6.27
CA PRO A 61 -4.84 18.89 -6.00
C PRO A 61 -5.71 18.26 -7.09
N THR A 62 -5.13 17.95 -8.26
CA THR A 62 -5.81 17.35 -9.41
C THR A 62 -5.83 15.82 -9.37
N HIS A 63 -5.12 15.21 -8.41
CA HIS A 63 -5.13 13.76 -8.24
C HIS A 63 -6.55 13.22 -8.12
N PHE A 64 -6.85 12.15 -8.86
CA PHE A 64 -8.23 11.62 -8.98
C PHE A 64 -8.88 11.28 -7.63
N ALA A 65 -8.11 10.81 -6.63
CA ALA A 65 -8.64 10.49 -5.31
C ALA A 65 -9.06 11.76 -4.54
N ILE A 66 -8.38 12.90 -4.75
CA ILE A 66 -8.72 14.18 -4.13
C ILE A 66 -9.95 14.77 -4.82
N THR A 67 -9.93 14.86 -6.15
CA THR A 67 -11.04 15.43 -6.92
C THR A 67 -12.33 14.66 -6.75
N ALA A 68 -12.26 13.33 -6.71
CA ALA A 68 -13.42 12.47 -6.43
C ALA A 68 -13.94 12.68 -4.99
N ALA A 69 -13.05 12.81 -4.00
CA ALA A 69 -13.46 13.07 -2.62
C ALA A 69 -14.13 14.44 -2.46
N GLN A 70 -13.62 15.47 -3.14
CA GLN A 70 -14.24 16.82 -3.15
C GLN A 70 -15.66 16.81 -3.71
N ASN A 71 -15.92 15.98 -4.72
CA ASN A 71 -17.20 15.89 -5.39
C ASN A 71 -18.11 14.77 -4.82
N HIS A 72 -17.68 14.07 -3.76
CA HIS A 72 -18.34 12.88 -3.23
C HIS A 72 -18.62 11.81 -4.30
N ASP A 73 -17.76 11.75 -5.35
CA ASP A 73 -17.91 10.85 -6.50
C ASP A 73 -17.19 9.52 -6.25
N TYR A 74 -17.82 8.63 -5.50
CA TYR A 74 -17.31 7.27 -5.28
C TYR A 74 -17.20 6.47 -6.59
N LEU A 75 -18.19 6.60 -7.48
CA LEU A 75 -18.20 5.81 -8.72
C LEU A 75 -17.09 6.25 -9.68
N GLY A 76 -16.84 7.54 -9.80
CA GLY A 76 -15.71 8.08 -10.58
C GLY A 76 -14.37 7.62 -9.99
N PHE A 77 -14.20 7.70 -8.67
CA PHE A 77 -13.03 7.16 -7.99
C PHE A 77 -12.84 5.67 -8.31
N PHE A 78 -13.87 4.86 -8.08
CA PHE A 78 -13.83 3.41 -8.29
C PHE A 78 -13.43 3.04 -9.72
N ARG A 79 -14.01 3.71 -10.73
CA ARG A 79 -13.70 3.43 -12.15
C ARG A 79 -12.23 3.69 -12.48
N GLN A 80 -11.65 4.76 -11.96
CA GLN A 80 -10.24 5.07 -12.19
C GLN A 80 -9.32 4.10 -11.42
N GLU A 81 -9.57 3.90 -10.14
CA GLU A 81 -8.78 2.98 -9.31
C GLU A 81 -8.77 1.56 -9.89
N ILE A 82 -9.93 1.02 -10.27
CA ILE A 82 -10.01 -0.34 -10.81
C ILE A 82 -9.34 -0.48 -12.18
N SER A 83 -9.35 0.59 -12.98
CA SER A 83 -8.64 0.64 -14.25
C SER A 83 -7.12 0.59 -14.05
N PHE A 84 -6.58 1.37 -13.11
CA PHE A 84 -5.17 1.32 -12.75
C PHE A 84 -4.76 -0.06 -12.23
N ARG A 85 -5.53 -0.66 -11.31
CA ARG A 85 -5.24 -1.99 -10.80
C ARG A 85 -5.22 -3.05 -11.89
N ARG A 86 -6.14 -2.95 -12.86
CA ARG A 86 -6.18 -3.86 -14.01
C ARG A 86 -4.94 -3.71 -14.86
N SER A 87 -4.58 -2.49 -15.24
CA SER A 87 -3.42 -2.23 -16.12
C SER A 87 -2.09 -2.66 -15.50
N LEU A 88 -1.98 -2.54 -14.16
CA LEU A 88 -0.78 -2.89 -13.42
C LEU A 88 -0.77 -4.35 -12.92
N GLY A 89 -1.85 -5.10 -13.12
CA GLY A 89 -1.97 -6.47 -12.61
C GLY A 89 -1.97 -6.54 -11.08
N TYR A 90 -2.70 -5.65 -10.42
CA TYR A 90 -2.89 -5.68 -8.97
C TYR A 90 -4.23 -6.31 -8.57
N PRO A 91 -4.42 -6.69 -7.31
CA PRO A 91 -5.70 -7.19 -6.82
C PRO A 91 -6.85 -6.21 -7.13
N PRO A 92 -8.03 -6.68 -7.56
CA PRO A 92 -8.51 -8.08 -7.53
C PRO A 92 -8.19 -8.90 -8.81
N PHE A 93 -7.43 -8.38 -9.75
CA PHE A 93 -7.17 -9.06 -11.03
C PHE A 93 -6.08 -10.13 -10.94
N ARG A 94 -5.11 -9.92 -10.05
CA ARG A 94 -4.06 -10.89 -9.73
C ARG A 94 -3.84 -10.92 -8.22
N HIS A 95 -3.35 -12.04 -7.71
CA HIS A 95 -2.88 -12.15 -6.35
C HIS A 95 -1.55 -11.42 -6.17
N LEU A 96 -1.33 -10.93 -4.96
CA LEU A 96 -0.06 -10.33 -4.58
C LEU A 96 0.53 -11.13 -3.42
N THR A 97 1.79 -11.54 -3.54
CA THR A 97 2.51 -12.18 -2.45
C THR A 97 3.74 -11.36 -2.14
N ARG A 98 3.97 -11.04 -0.87
CA ARG A 98 5.18 -10.38 -0.41
C ARG A 98 6.08 -11.39 0.28
N ILE A 99 7.35 -11.44 -0.12
CA ILE A 99 8.42 -12.13 0.59
C ILE A 99 9.34 -11.06 1.15
N LEU A 100 9.52 -11.06 2.47
CA LEU A 100 10.31 -10.08 3.20
C LEU A 100 11.43 -10.81 3.94
N ALA A 101 12.69 -10.43 3.69
CA ALA A 101 13.83 -10.86 4.48
C ALA A 101 14.27 -9.74 5.42
N SER A 102 14.51 -10.07 6.69
CA SER A 102 14.94 -9.16 7.73
C SER A 102 16.17 -9.70 8.47
N GLY A 103 17.25 -8.92 8.51
CA GLY A 103 18.51 -9.35 9.10
C GLY A 103 19.60 -8.28 9.02
N PRO A 104 20.87 -8.65 9.20
CA PRO A 104 21.98 -7.79 8.84
C PRO A 104 21.90 -7.45 7.34
N GLN A 105 22.48 -6.32 6.94
CA GLN A 105 22.24 -5.73 5.63
C GLN A 105 22.59 -6.65 4.46
N GLN A 106 23.78 -7.22 4.50
CA GLN A 106 24.30 -8.05 3.40
C GLN A 106 23.53 -9.37 3.32
N GLU A 107 23.35 -10.04 4.45
CA GLU A 107 22.69 -11.36 4.53
C GLU A 107 21.21 -11.28 4.16
N ALA A 108 20.52 -10.20 4.56
CA ALA A 108 19.13 -9.99 4.17
C ALA A 108 18.99 -9.74 2.66
N LYS A 109 19.94 -9.00 2.07
CA LYS A 109 19.98 -8.77 0.62
C LYS A 109 20.25 -10.06 -0.13
N GLU A 110 21.29 -10.80 0.23
CA GLU A 110 21.65 -12.09 -0.39
C GLU A 110 20.53 -13.11 -0.30
N ALA A 111 19.83 -13.17 0.84
CA ALA A 111 18.68 -14.06 1.03
C ALA A 111 17.56 -13.77 0.02
N VAL A 112 17.22 -12.50 -0.16
CA VAL A 112 16.17 -12.08 -1.12
C VAL A 112 16.62 -12.31 -2.56
N GLU A 113 17.88 -12.04 -2.90
CA GLU A 113 18.44 -12.32 -4.22
C GLU A 113 18.43 -13.83 -4.54
N GLY A 114 18.79 -14.67 -3.57
CA GLY A 114 18.71 -16.13 -3.70
C GLY A 114 17.26 -16.61 -3.91
N ILE A 115 16.31 -16.06 -3.17
CA ILE A 115 14.88 -16.33 -3.35
C ILE A 115 14.41 -15.88 -4.73
N TYR A 116 14.82 -14.71 -5.21
CA TYR A 116 14.49 -14.23 -6.54
C TYR A 116 14.93 -15.20 -7.64
N HIS A 117 16.17 -15.67 -7.59
CA HIS A 117 16.69 -16.64 -8.53
C HIS A 117 15.94 -17.98 -8.46
N PHE A 118 15.61 -18.44 -7.26
CA PHE A 118 14.79 -19.64 -7.07
C PHE A 118 13.42 -19.46 -7.74
N LEU A 119 12.74 -18.32 -7.55
CA LEU A 119 11.43 -18.06 -8.16
C LEU A 119 11.48 -18.08 -9.69
N LEU A 120 12.54 -17.52 -10.28
CA LEU A 120 12.78 -17.62 -11.74
C LEU A 120 12.95 -19.08 -12.19
N GLN A 121 13.68 -19.89 -11.41
CA GLN A 121 13.86 -21.33 -11.71
C GLN A 121 12.55 -22.12 -11.59
N GLN A 122 11.60 -21.67 -10.75
CA GLN A 122 10.25 -22.24 -10.69
C GLN A 122 9.35 -21.79 -11.86
N GLY A 123 9.88 -21.02 -12.81
CA GLY A 123 9.17 -20.59 -14.02
C GLY A 123 8.32 -19.34 -13.86
N LEU A 124 8.49 -18.56 -12.78
CA LEU A 124 7.80 -17.29 -12.64
C LEU A 124 8.43 -16.26 -13.61
N PRO A 125 7.60 -15.51 -14.37
CA PRO A 125 8.08 -14.45 -15.25
C PRO A 125 8.76 -13.33 -14.47
N ALA A 126 9.87 -12.81 -14.99
CA ALA A 126 10.61 -11.72 -14.32
C ALA A 126 9.76 -10.43 -14.16
N GLU A 127 8.86 -10.15 -15.11
CA GLU A 127 7.93 -9.02 -15.07
C GLU A 127 6.90 -9.12 -13.93
N ASP A 128 6.69 -10.31 -13.38
CA ASP A 128 5.80 -10.55 -12.24
C ASP A 128 6.51 -10.45 -10.89
N LEU A 129 7.83 -10.36 -10.90
CA LEU A 129 8.68 -10.26 -9.72
C LEU A 129 9.16 -8.81 -9.53
N LEU A 130 8.55 -8.07 -8.62
CA LEU A 130 8.94 -6.70 -8.32
C LEU A 130 9.99 -6.70 -7.20
N GLY A 131 11.20 -6.40 -7.53
CA GLY A 131 12.38 -6.49 -6.68
C GLY A 131 13.42 -7.46 -7.23
N PRO A 132 14.44 -7.86 -6.44
CA PRO A 132 14.72 -7.52 -5.03
C PRO A 132 14.91 -6.02 -4.78
N ALA A 133 14.31 -5.51 -3.72
CA ALA A 133 14.46 -4.10 -3.35
C ALA A 133 14.39 -3.91 -1.82
N PRO A 134 14.95 -2.82 -1.28
CA PRO A 134 14.68 -2.45 0.11
C PRO A 134 13.18 -2.31 0.34
N ALA A 135 12.69 -2.79 1.49
CA ALA A 135 11.30 -2.57 1.87
C ALA A 135 11.03 -1.06 2.09
N PRO A 136 9.75 -0.60 2.01
CA PRO A 136 9.40 0.81 2.24
C PRO A 136 9.93 1.37 3.56
N ILE A 137 9.90 0.56 4.63
CA ILE A 137 10.65 0.83 5.86
C ILE A 137 11.86 -0.11 5.84
N GLY A 138 12.97 0.39 5.29
CA GLY A 138 14.18 -0.40 5.02
C GLY A 138 14.93 -0.87 6.27
N ARG A 139 14.62 -0.33 7.47
CA ARG A 139 15.26 -0.74 8.73
C ARG A 139 14.30 -0.57 9.91
N ILE A 140 14.15 -1.66 10.70
CA ILE A 140 13.38 -1.65 11.94
C ILE A 140 14.20 -2.34 13.04
N GLN A 141 14.32 -1.74 14.21
CA GLN A 141 15.05 -2.29 15.36
C GLN A 141 16.46 -2.79 15.02
N GLY A 142 17.18 -2.03 14.17
CA GLY A 142 18.53 -2.38 13.76
C GLY A 142 18.63 -3.39 12.63
N ARG A 143 17.57 -4.06 12.24
CA ARG A 143 17.52 -5.06 11.15
C ARG A 143 17.14 -4.41 9.84
N TYR A 144 17.89 -4.69 8.77
CA TYR A 144 17.59 -4.27 7.41
C TYR A 144 16.51 -5.18 6.81
N ARG A 145 15.69 -4.60 5.93
CA ARG A 145 14.53 -5.26 5.35
C ARG A 145 14.57 -5.16 3.84
N TRP A 146 14.56 -6.30 3.18
CA TRP A 146 14.53 -6.43 1.72
C TRP A 146 13.32 -7.25 1.32
N GLN A 147 12.75 -6.98 0.15
CA GLN A 147 11.52 -7.64 -0.27
C GLN A 147 11.47 -7.95 -1.77
N ILE A 148 10.61 -8.91 -2.10
CA ILE A 148 10.09 -9.18 -3.43
C ILE A 148 8.56 -9.15 -3.32
N LEU A 149 7.90 -8.50 -4.27
CA LEU A 149 6.46 -8.62 -4.48
C LEU A 149 6.22 -9.45 -5.74
N ILE A 150 5.38 -10.44 -5.62
CA ILE A 150 5.06 -11.39 -6.68
C ILE A 150 3.61 -11.17 -7.10
N LYS A 151 3.38 -10.95 -8.38
CA LYS A 151 2.05 -10.91 -8.98
C LYS A 151 1.75 -12.28 -9.60
N SER A 152 0.65 -12.92 -9.22
CA SER A 152 0.30 -14.25 -9.72
C SER A 152 -1.17 -14.36 -10.07
N THR A 153 -1.51 -15.28 -10.98
CA THR A 153 -2.90 -15.62 -11.33
C THR A 153 -3.47 -16.73 -10.43
N GLY A 154 -2.61 -17.39 -9.66
CA GLY A 154 -2.97 -18.49 -8.76
C GLY A 154 -2.27 -18.41 -7.43
N SER A 155 -2.58 -19.36 -6.55
CA SER A 155 -1.99 -19.45 -5.21
C SER A 155 -0.47 -19.70 -5.28
N MET A 156 0.28 -18.94 -4.49
CA MET A 156 1.74 -19.09 -4.34
C MET A 156 2.12 -19.99 -3.15
N ALA A 157 1.14 -20.60 -2.48
CA ALA A 157 1.38 -21.30 -1.21
C ALA A 157 2.41 -22.42 -1.31
N ASP A 158 2.37 -23.25 -2.38
CA ASP A 158 3.29 -24.36 -2.54
C ASP A 158 4.71 -23.91 -2.86
N ILE A 159 4.85 -22.92 -3.74
CA ILE A 159 6.16 -22.32 -4.06
C ILE A 159 6.75 -21.67 -2.81
N CYS A 160 5.93 -20.99 -2.01
CA CYS A 160 6.38 -20.36 -0.78
C CYS A 160 6.80 -21.37 0.30
N ARG A 161 6.22 -22.56 0.35
CA ARG A 161 6.66 -23.64 1.24
C ARG A 161 8.00 -24.25 0.80
N ALA A 162 8.31 -24.20 -0.47
CA ALA A 162 9.54 -24.73 -1.07
C ALA A 162 10.69 -23.72 -1.12
N LEU A 163 10.54 -22.53 -0.50
CA LEU A 163 11.59 -21.50 -0.50
C LEU A 163 12.92 -22.09 0.02
N PRO A 164 14.06 -21.69 -0.57
CA PRO A 164 15.37 -22.18 -0.15
C PRO A 164 15.67 -21.74 1.30
N PRO A 165 16.45 -22.54 2.03
CA PRO A 165 16.90 -22.16 3.37
C PRO A 165 17.77 -20.89 3.30
N VAL A 166 17.61 -20.02 4.27
CA VAL A 166 18.45 -18.82 4.42
C VAL A 166 19.32 -18.94 5.67
N GLN A 167 20.31 -18.05 5.79
CA GLN A 167 21.16 -18.01 6.98
C GLN A 167 20.32 -17.80 8.25
N PRO A 168 20.67 -18.45 9.39
CA PRO A 168 19.87 -18.40 10.62
C PRO A 168 19.67 -16.99 11.19
N VAL A 169 20.56 -16.04 10.85
CA VAL A 169 20.48 -14.64 11.27
C VAL A 169 19.40 -13.86 10.49
N VAL A 170 18.93 -14.39 9.36
CA VAL A 170 17.89 -13.78 8.51
C VAL A 170 16.55 -14.44 8.81
N GLN A 171 15.55 -13.59 9.05
CA GLN A 171 14.16 -14.02 9.16
C GLN A 171 13.45 -13.73 7.83
N VAL A 172 12.81 -14.74 7.26
CA VAL A 172 11.95 -14.61 6.08
C VAL A 172 10.49 -14.69 6.49
N THR A 173 9.70 -13.73 6.01
CA THR A 173 8.24 -13.69 6.21
C THR A 173 7.59 -13.70 4.84
N VAL A 174 6.58 -14.55 4.66
CA VAL A 174 5.73 -14.61 3.47
C VAL A 174 4.33 -14.14 3.83
N ASP A 175 3.80 -13.23 3.01
CA ASP A 175 2.51 -12.61 3.23
C ASP A 175 1.71 -12.73 1.93
N ILE A 176 0.69 -13.57 1.92
CA ILE A 176 -0.15 -13.82 0.75
C ILE A 176 -1.36 -12.89 0.82
N ASP A 177 -1.62 -12.16 -0.27
CA ASP A 177 -2.64 -11.11 -0.37
C ASP A 177 -2.56 -10.08 0.78
N PRO A 178 -1.39 -9.45 0.99
CA PRO A 178 -1.15 -8.58 2.12
C PRO A 178 -2.12 -7.40 2.13
N LEU A 179 -2.66 -7.10 3.30
CA LEU A 179 -3.48 -5.90 3.51
C LEU A 179 -2.63 -4.62 3.54
N PHE A 180 -1.34 -4.76 3.85
CA PHE A 180 -0.37 -3.67 3.95
C PHE A 180 0.99 -4.13 3.43
N LEU A 181 1.71 -3.25 2.74
CA LEU A 181 3.05 -3.51 2.22
C LEU A 181 4.18 -2.97 3.13
N LEU A 182 3.90 -2.68 4.39
CA LEU A 182 4.88 -2.17 5.36
C LEU A 182 5.57 -3.25 6.16
#